data_bbdc9bbed0e52dd55a0743757e7ad9aa
#
_entry.id   bbdc9bbed0e52dd55a0743757e7ad9aa
#
_cell.length_a   1.000
_cell.length_b   1.000
_cell.length_c   1.000
_cell.angle_alpha   90.00
_cell.angle_beta   90.00
_cell.angle_gamma   90.00
#
_symmetry.space_group_name_H-M   'P 1'
#
loop_
_entity.id
_entity.type
_entity.pdbx_description
1 polymer ?
#
loop_
_entity_poly.entity_id
_entity_poly.type
_entity_poly.pdbx_seq_one_letter_code
_entity_poly.pdbx_strand_id
1 'polypeptide(L)'
;MILNAHPWVVEVQATLESKGDAHDALAMSAYMKNHFPFLGIKKPRLRALTQLLFSKESYPALEEAPLCISQLFDLEHREYHMVALELFKKIEKRLTPEHLPWIKTLLQTKSWWDTVDFLATHGVGILRQKYPDQTTPVVESWIYDDAMWINRTAIICQVLYRKQTDVLLLETAILQHQSSKEFFLRKAIGWSLRAYAQENPKWVLADRKSTRLNSRSQFRISYAVFCLKKK
;
A
#
# COMPACT_ATOMS: atom_id res chain seq x y z
N MET A 1 -25.56 7.20 -3.65
CA MET A 1 -25.64 6.19 -4.75
C MET A 1 -24.87 6.75 -5.93
N ILE A 2 -23.88 6.03 -6.46
CA ILE A 2 -23.10 6.48 -7.63
C ILE A 2 -24.04 6.34 -8.84
N LEU A 3 -24.32 7.44 -9.57
CA LEU A 3 -25.01 7.38 -10.86
C LEU A 3 -24.16 6.49 -11.83
N ASN A 4 -24.74 5.42 -12.36
CA ASN A 4 -24.07 4.43 -13.21
C ASN A 4 -23.03 3.54 -12.50
N ALA A 5 -23.27 3.11 -11.24
CA ALA A 5 -22.43 2.13 -10.59
C ALA A 5 -22.45 0.78 -11.33
N HIS A 6 -21.30 0.14 -11.44
CA HIS A 6 -21.19 -1.21 -11.98
C HIS A 6 -22.06 -2.18 -11.16
N PRO A 7 -22.81 -3.14 -11.76
CA PRO A 7 -23.69 -4.05 -11.03
C PRO A 7 -23.01 -4.77 -9.87
N TRP A 8 -21.77 -5.23 -10.04
CA TRP A 8 -21.00 -5.88 -8.99
C TRP A 8 -20.72 -4.92 -7.79
N VAL A 9 -20.49 -3.63 -8.03
CA VAL A 9 -20.31 -2.63 -6.96
C VAL A 9 -21.60 -2.44 -6.18
N VAL A 10 -22.75 -2.41 -6.87
CA VAL A 10 -24.07 -2.34 -6.25
C VAL A 10 -24.30 -3.56 -5.35
N GLU A 11 -23.93 -4.75 -5.81
CA GLU A 11 -24.05 -6.00 -5.05
C GLU A 11 -23.14 -5.99 -3.79
N VAL A 12 -21.92 -5.44 -3.90
CA VAL A 12 -21.03 -5.22 -2.75
C VAL A 12 -21.70 -4.31 -1.72
N GLN A 13 -22.28 -3.18 -2.15
CA GLN A 13 -22.98 -2.27 -1.24
C GLN A 13 -24.15 -2.95 -0.56
N ALA A 14 -25.05 -3.60 -1.32
CA ALA A 14 -26.20 -4.32 -0.79
C ALA A 14 -25.79 -5.42 0.21
N THR A 15 -24.67 -6.09 -0.04
CA THR A 15 -24.13 -7.13 0.85
C THR A 15 -23.69 -6.58 2.21
N LEU A 16 -23.15 -5.35 2.25
CA LEU A 16 -22.48 -4.82 3.43
C LEU A 16 -23.34 -3.83 4.24
N GLU A 17 -24.20 -3.02 3.60
CA GLU A 17 -24.90 -1.90 4.23
C GLU A 17 -25.69 -2.30 5.49
N SER A 18 -26.37 -3.44 5.46
CA SER A 18 -27.19 -3.92 6.58
C SER A 18 -26.42 -4.76 7.63
N LYS A 19 -25.11 -4.92 7.45
CA LYS A 19 -24.30 -5.86 8.26
C LYS A 19 -23.35 -5.13 9.23
N GLY A 20 -23.39 -3.81 9.26
CA GLY A 20 -22.56 -2.99 10.11
C GLY A 20 -22.86 -3.14 11.61
N ASP A 21 -21.95 -2.66 12.43
CA ASP A 21 -22.08 -2.55 13.89
C ASP A 21 -21.56 -1.17 14.33
N ALA A 22 -22.43 -0.36 14.92
CA ALA A 22 -22.11 1.02 15.28
C ALA A 22 -20.98 1.13 16.34
N HIS A 23 -20.92 0.20 17.29
CA HIS A 23 -19.88 0.18 18.31
C HIS A 23 -18.51 -0.15 17.69
N ASP A 24 -18.45 -1.18 16.84
CA ASP A 24 -17.23 -1.53 16.12
C ASP A 24 -16.79 -0.44 15.13
N ALA A 25 -17.76 0.24 14.48
CA ALA A 25 -17.48 1.36 13.57
C ALA A 25 -16.71 2.49 14.28
N LEU A 26 -17.15 2.88 15.47
CA LEU A 26 -16.48 3.91 16.27
C LEU A 26 -15.05 3.52 16.62
N ALA A 27 -14.83 2.28 17.07
CA ALA A 27 -13.50 1.78 17.43
C ALA A 27 -12.55 1.71 16.20
N MET A 28 -13.07 1.26 15.04
CA MET A 28 -12.32 1.19 13.78
C MET A 28 -11.97 2.58 13.27
N SER A 29 -12.90 3.53 13.34
CA SER A 29 -12.66 4.92 12.96
C SER A 29 -11.61 5.58 13.84
N ALA A 30 -11.69 5.41 15.16
CA ALA A 30 -10.71 5.92 16.11
C ALA A 30 -9.30 5.35 15.86
N TYR A 31 -9.18 4.06 15.53
CA TYR A 31 -7.91 3.43 15.14
C TYR A 31 -7.29 4.11 13.90
N MET A 32 -8.12 4.52 12.94
CA MET A 32 -7.69 5.27 11.75
C MET A 32 -7.64 6.77 11.98
N LYS A 33 -7.57 7.24 13.24
CA LYS A 33 -7.50 8.66 13.61
C LYS A 33 -8.70 9.48 13.11
N ASN A 34 -9.84 8.84 12.97
CA ASN A 34 -11.11 9.41 12.46
C ASN A 34 -10.99 9.99 11.04
N HIS A 35 -10.05 9.48 10.22
CA HIS A 35 -9.94 9.89 8.83
C HIS A 35 -11.06 9.31 7.95
N PHE A 36 -11.66 8.20 8.35
CA PHE A 36 -12.65 7.49 7.56
C PHE A 36 -13.80 6.98 8.44
N PRO A 37 -15.04 7.04 7.95
CA PRO A 37 -16.14 6.30 8.54
C PRO A 37 -15.99 4.81 8.21
N PHE A 38 -16.59 3.99 9.06
CA PHE A 38 -16.67 2.54 8.93
C PHE A 38 -18.12 2.09 9.07
N LEU A 39 -18.47 0.99 8.42
CA LEU A 39 -19.70 0.25 8.69
C LEU A 39 -19.60 -0.52 10.02
N GLY A 40 -18.39 -0.81 10.48
CA GLY A 40 -18.10 -1.61 11.65
C GLY A 40 -18.04 -3.12 11.38
N ILE A 41 -17.58 -3.50 10.18
CA ILE A 41 -17.44 -4.89 9.77
C ILE A 41 -15.97 -5.30 9.88
N LYS A 42 -15.62 -6.05 10.92
CA LYS A 42 -14.25 -6.56 11.11
C LYS A 42 -13.80 -7.46 9.97
N LYS A 43 -12.50 -7.43 9.65
CA LYS A 43 -11.90 -8.12 8.50
C LYS A 43 -12.30 -9.60 8.33
N PRO A 44 -12.36 -10.46 9.38
CA PRO A 44 -12.82 -11.85 9.22
C PRO A 44 -14.28 -11.93 8.75
N ARG A 45 -15.18 -11.11 9.33
CA ARG A 45 -16.58 -11.03 8.96
C ARG A 45 -16.77 -10.46 7.56
N LEU A 46 -16.03 -9.38 7.22
CA LEU A 46 -16.03 -8.81 5.87
C LEU A 46 -15.70 -9.86 4.82
N ARG A 47 -14.64 -10.63 5.05
CA ARG A 47 -14.23 -11.72 4.16
C ARG A 47 -15.29 -12.80 4.01
N ALA A 48 -15.94 -13.20 5.11
CA ALA A 48 -17.03 -14.17 5.06
C ALA A 48 -18.25 -13.65 4.27
N LEU A 49 -18.65 -12.39 4.47
CA LEU A 49 -19.76 -11.77 3.76
C LEU A 49 -19.51 -11.64 2.25
N THR A 50 -18.27 -11.31 1.86
CA THR A 50 -17.90 -11.09 0.45
C THR A 50 -17.42 -12.36 -0.26
N GLN A 51 -17.38 -13.51 0.40
CA GLN A 51 -16.84 -14.75 -0.15
C GLN A 51 -17.46 -15.15 -1.49
N LEU A 52 -18.78 -15.03 -1.61
CA LEU A 52 -19.51 -15.38 -2.83
C LEU A 52 -19.20 -14.41 -3.97
N LEU A 53 -19.01 -13.13 -3.68
CA LEU A 53 -18.65 -12.09 -4.65
C LEU A 53 -17.28 -12.32 -5.29
N PHE A 54 -16.44 -13.13 -4.66
CA PHE A 54 -15.10 -13.51 -5.14
C PHE A 54 -15.01 -14.97 -5.64
N SER A 55 -16.15 -15.63 -5.87
CA SER A 55 -16.18 -16.92 -6.58
C SER A 55 -15.72 -16.72 -8.03
N LYS A 56 -15.24 -17.81 -8.66
CA LYS A 56 -14.55 -17.74 -9.96
C LYS A 56 -15.35 -17.07 -11.10
N GLU A 57 -16.68 -17.06 -10.98
CA GLU A 57 -17.62 -16.57 -11.99
C GLU A 57 -18.30 -15.25 -11.60
N SER A 58 -18.03 -14.74 -10.39
CA SER A 58 -18.81 -13.63 -9.84
C SER A 58 -18.05 -12.30 -9.81
N TYR A 59 -16.72 -12.29 -9.78
CA TYR A 59 -15.98 -11.02 -9.73
C TYR A 59 -15.67 -10.50 -11.14
N PRO A 60 -15.54 -9.15 -11.30
CA PRO A 60 -15.33 -8.51 -12.60
C PRO A 60 -14.09 -9.01 -13.35
N ALA A 61 -14.19 -9.09 -14.68
CA ALA A 61 -13.05 -9.36 -15.55
C ALA A 61 -11.96 -8.27 -15.42
N LEU A 62 -10.78 -8.52 -15.99
CA LEU A 62 -9.66 -7.56 -15.90
C LEU A 62 -10.03 -6.19 -16.49
N GLU A 63 -10.80 -6.19 -17.55
CA GLU A 63 -11.21 -5.01 -18.30
C GLU A 63 -12.16 -4.11 -17.49
N GLU A 64 -12.96 -4.70 -16.61
CA GLU A 64 -13.97 -4.04 -15.77
C GLU A 64 -13.45 -3.75 -14.35
N ALA A 65 -12.51 -4.57 -13.86
CA ALA A 65 -12.02 -4.50 -12.49
C ALA A 65 -11.44 -3.12 -12.11
N PRO A 66 -10.68 -2.39 -12.96
CA PRO A 66 -10.22 -1.04 -12.65
C PRO A 66 -11.36 -0.06 -12.37
N LEU A 67 -12.44 -0.12 -13.16
CA LEU A 67 -13.64 0.70 -12.94
C LEU A 67 -14.29 0.36 -11.59
N CYS A 68 -14.52 -0.92 -11.32
CA CYS A 68 -15.13 -1.37 -10.06
C CYS A 68 -14.30 -0.98 -8.83
N ILE A 69 -12.97 -1.12 -8.91
CA ILE A 69 -12.05 -0.72 -7.85
C ILE A 69 -12.14 0.78 -7.61
N SER A 70 -12.10 1.60 -8.68
CA SER A 70 -12.22 3.05 -8.57
C SER A 70 -13.56 3.46 -7.93
N GLN A 71 -14.66 2.88 -8.37
CA GLN A 71 -15.99 3.14 -7.80
C GLN A 71 -16.07 2.76 -6.31
N LEU A 72 -15.46 1.64 -5.90
CA LEU A 72 -15.39 1.27 -4.49
C LEU A 72 -14.52 2.25 -3.66
N PHE A 73 -13.45 2.80 -4.25
CA PHE A 73 -12.63 3.83 -3.60
C PHE A 73 -13.37 5.17 -3.47
N ASP A 74 -14.34 5.46 -4.33
CA ASP A 74 -15.19 6.66 -4.25
C ASP A 74 -16.21 6.57 -3.11
N LEU A 75 -16.58 5.36 -2.68
CA LEU A 75 -17.53 5.15 -1.57
C LEU A 75 -16.94 5.62 -0.25
N GLU A 76 -17.81 5.96 0.69
CA GLU A 76 -17.44 6.65 1.92
C GLU A 76 -16.76 5.72 2.94
N HIS A 77 -17.37 4.55 3.21
CA HIS A 77 -16.92 3.65 4.28
C HIS A 77 -15.70 2.84 3.88
N ARG A 78 -14.78 2.69 4.82
CA ARG A 78 -13.46 2.08 4.57
C ARG A 78 -13.52 0.60 4.19
N GLU A 79 -14.56 -0.11 4.59
CA GLU A 79 -14.76 -1.51 4.19
C GLU A 79 -14.87 -1.68 2.67
N TYR A 80 -15.44 -0.72 1.94
CA TYR A 80 -15.49 -0.75 0.48
C TYR A 80 -14.09 -0.69 -0.13
N HIS A 81 -13.20 0.11 0.43
CA HIS A 81 -11.79 0.15 0.00
C HIS A 81 -11.09 -1.19 0.28
N MET A 82 -11.41 -1.85 1.39
CA MET A 82 -10.86 -3.18 1.68
C MET A 82 -11.34 -4.23 0.66
N VAL A 83 -12.61 -4.18 0.24
CA VAL A 83 -13.14 -5.04 -0.85
C VAL A 83 -12.46 -4.72 -2.17
N ALA A 84 -12.24 -3.45 -2.48
CA ALA A 84 -11.50 -3.02 -3.67
C ALA A 84 -10.09 -3.61 -3.70
N LEU A 85 -9.37 -3.64 -2.57
CA LEU A 85 -8.04 -4.24 -2.47
C LEU A 85 -8.07 -5.77 -2.64
N GLU A 86 -9.12 -6.45 -2.18
CA GLU A 86 -9.28 -7.90 -2.43
C GLU A 86 -9.53 -8.16 -3.93
N LEU A 87 -10.32 -7.31 -4.63
CA LEU A 87 -10.47 -7.40 -6.09
C LEU A 87 -9.15 -7.11 -6.81
N PHE A 88 -8.43 -6.07 -6.39
CA PHE A 88 -7.11 -5.74 -6.92
C PHE A 88 -6.17 -6.94 -6.85
N LYS A 89 -6.17 -7.67 -5.72
CA LYS A 89 -5.36 -8.88 -5.54
C LYS A 89 -5.69 -9.98 -6.52
N LYS A 90 -6.94 -10.10 -6.96
CA LYS A 90 -7.32 -11.08 -7.99
C LYS A 90 -6.72 -10.78 -9.36
N ILE A 91 -6.50 -9.50 -9.67
CA ILE A 91 -6.00 -9.05 -10.96
C ILE A 91 -4.50 -8.67 -10.95
N GLU A 92 -3.86 -8.53 -9.78
CA GLU A 92 -2.50 -7.97 -9.61
C GLU A 92 -1.45 -8.56 -10.57
N LYS A 93 -1.52 -9.88 -10.83
CA LYS A 93 -0.57 -10.58 -11.72
C LYS A 93 -0.82 -10.35 -13.21
N ARG A 94 -1.99 -9.82 -13.57
CA ARG A 94 -2.41 -9.55 -14.95
C ARG A 94 -2.21 -8.08 -15.33
N LEU A 95 -1.88 -7.23 -14.37
CA LEU A 95 -1.60 -5.81 -14.61
C LEU A 95 -0.34 -5.62 -15.46
N THR A 96 -0.34 -4.56 -16.25
CA THR A 96 0.74 -4.12 -17.14
C THR A 96 1.16 -2.69 -16.78
N PRO A 97 2.29 -2.17 -17.30
CA PRO A 97 2.75 -0.81 -17.00
C PRO A 97 1.72 0.29 -17.28
N GLU A 98 0.84 0.09 -18.25
CA GLU A 98 -0.25 1.02 -18.60
C GLU A 98 -1.21 1.29 -17.44
N HIS A 99 -1.23 0.40 -16.43
CA HIS A 99 -2.06 0.57 -15.23
C HIS A 99 -1.40 1.49 -14.17
N LEU A 100 -0.12 1.86 -14.31
CA LEU A 100 0.56 2.71 -13.31
C LEU A 100 -0.13 4.06 -13.07
N PRO A 101 -0.60 4.81 -14.09
CA PRO A 101 -1.32 6.06 -13.87
C PRO A 101 -2.60 5.87 -13.04
N TRP A 102 -3.35 4.82 -13.33
CA TRP A 102 -4.53 4.47 -12.54
C TRP A 102 -4.17 4.08 -11.10
N ILE A 103 -3.13 3.29 -10.88
CA ILE A 103 -2.64 2.96 -9.53
C ILE A 103 -2.21 4.22 -8.78
N LYS A 104 -1.56 5.17 -9.47
CA LYS A 104 -1.21 6.48 -8.88
C LYS A 104 -2.46 7.24 -8.42
N THR A 105 -3.51 7.24 -9.21
CA THR A 105 -4.81 7.83 -8.81
C THR A 105 -5.37 7.18 -7.56
N LEU A 106 -5.36 5.84 -7.47
CA LEU A 106 -5.80 5.12 -6.26
C LEU A 106 -4.96 5.47 -5.04
N LEU A 107 -3.63 5.57 -5.20
CA LEU A 107 -2.70 5.97 -4.14
C LEU A 107 -2.97 7.38 -3.60
N GLN A 108 -3.59 8.25 -4.40
CA GLN A 108 -3.95 9.62 -4.05
C GLN A 108 -5.43 9.77 -3.61
N THR A 109 -6.23 8.72 -3.78
CA THR A 109 -7.66 8.73 -3.41
C THR A 109 -7.83 8.22 -1.98
N LYS A 110 -8.36 9.05 -1.08
CA LYS A 110 -8.61 8.72 0.35
C LYS A 110 -7.42 7.99 0.99
N SER A 111 -6.22 8.51 0.74
CA SER A 111 -4.93 7.89 1.04
C SER A 111 -4.73 7.69 2.55
N TRP A 112 -4.35 6.48 2.94
CA TRP A 112 -3.87 6.15 4.27
C TRP A 112 -2.97 4.92 4.19
N TRP A 113 -2.21 4.64 5.23
CA TRP A 113 -1.21 3.57 5.23
C TRP A 113 -1.77 2.19 4.85
N ASP A 114 -3.01 1.85 5.21
CA ASP A 114 -3.63 0.54 4.98
C ASP A 114 -3.90 0.25 3.49
N THR A 115 -4.30 1.26 2.70
CA THR A 115 -4.48 1.13 1.26
C THR A 115 -3.18 1.37 0.49
N VAL A 116 -2.41 2.38 0.89
CA VAL A 116 -1.16 2.77 0.22
C VAL A 116 -0.13 1.64 0.31
N ASP A 117 0.05 1.03 1.48
CA ASP A 117 1.05 -0.04 1.66
C ASP A 117 0.70 -1.28 0.83
N PHE A 118 -0.58 -1.59 0.71
CA PHE A 118 -1.04 -2.67 -0.15
C PHE A 118 -0.78 -2.36 -1.63
N LEU A 119 -1.22 -1.21 -2.13
CA LEU A 119 -1.04 -0.81 -3.53
C LEU A 119 0.45 -0.65 -3.89
N ALA A 120 1.27 -0.15 -2.97
CA ALA A 120 2.71 -0.04 -3.16
C ALA A 120 3.36 -1.42 -3.38
N THR A 121 3.01 -2.41 -2.57
CA THR A 121 3.66 -3.73 -2.61
C THR A 121 3.04 -4.68 -3.63
N HIS A 122 1.71 -4.70 -3.73
CA HIS A 122 0.95 -5.60 -4.61
C HIS A 122 0.63 -5.00 -5.98
N GLY A 123 0.66 -3.69 -6.13
CA GLY A 123 0.51 -3.00 -7.40
C GLY A 123 1.86 -2.64 -8.01
N VAL A 124 2.44 -1.54 -7.50
CA VAL A 124 3.68 -0.96 -8.01
C VAL A 124 4.85 -1.96 -7.91
N GLY A 125 4.97 -2.64 -6.77
CA GLY A 125 6.04 -3.62 -6.55
C GLY A 125 5.98 -4.77 -7.56
N ILE A 126 4.81 -5.40 -7.77
CA ILE A 126 4.67 -6.50 -8.74
C ILE A 126 4.96 -6.01 -10.16
N LEU A 127 4.44 -4.85 -10.56
CA LEU A 127 4.70 -4.27 -11.88
C LEU A 127 6.18 -4.00 -12.09
N ARG A 128 6.86 -3.40 -11.11
CA ARG A 128 8.28 -3.10 -11.19
C ARG A 128 9.14 -4.37 -11.27
N GLN A 129 8.78 -5.41 -10.55
CA GLN A 129 9.49 -6.70 -10.62
C GLN A 129 9.32 -7.38 -11.99
N LYS A 130 8.14 -7.25 -12.60
CA LYS A 130 7.80 -7.88 -13.86
C LYS A 130 8.24 -7.08 -15.09
N TYR A 131 8.24 -5.75 -14.99
CA TYR A 131 8.52 -4.81 -16.08
C TYR A 131 9.50 -3.72 -15.63
N PRO A 132 10.73 -4.06 -15.21
CA PRO A 132 11.65 -3.10 -14.60
C PRO A 132 11.97 -1.91 -15.53
N ASP A 133 12.25 -2.15 -16.81
CA ASP A 133 12.66 -1.10 -17.74
C ASP A 133 11.61 0.00 -17.93
N GLN A 134 10.33 -0.37 -17.93
CA GLN A 134 9.21 0.56 -18.14
C GLN A 134 8.77 1.25 -16.84
N THR A 135 8.95 0.60 -15.70
CA THR A 135 8.36 1.05 -14.43
C THR A 135 9.39 1.71 -13.51
N THR A 136 10.67 1.35 -13.59
CA THR A 136 11.71 1.94 -12.73
C THR A 136 11.81 3.45 -12.91
N PRO A 137 11.86 4.04 -14.14
CA PRO A 137 11.92 5.49 -14.29
C PRO A 137 10.72 6.22 -13.69
N VAL A 138 9.54 5.59 -13.77
CA VAL A 138 8.32 6.16 -13.17
C VAL A 138 8.42 6.15 -11.63
N VAL A 139 8.83 5.04 -11.03
CA VAL A 139 8.97 4.93 -9.57
C VAL A 139 10.10 5.83 -9.05
N GLU A 140 11.19 5.99 -9.79
CA GLU A 140 12.25 6.94 -9.48
C GLU A 140 11.72 8.38 -9.44
N SER A 141 10.90 8.78 -10.41
CA SER A 141 10.26 10.11 -10.39
C SER A 141 9.37 10.32 -9.16
N TRP A 142 8.76 9.27 -8.64
CA TRP A 142 7.91 9.31 -7.45
C TRP A 142 8.67 9.56 -6.15
N ILE A 143 9.98 9.37 -6.14
CA ILE A 143 10.84 9.76 -5.00
C ILE A 143 10.78 11.27 -4.77
N TYR A 144 10.56 12.05 -5.83
CA TYR A 144 10.57 13.51 -5.83
C TYR A 144 9.18 14.12 -6.00
N ASP A 145 8.11 13.31 -5.89
CA ASP A 145 6.73 13.78 -6.02
C ASP A 145 6.34 14.69 -4.84
N ASP A 146 5.45 15.64 -5.05
CA ASP A 146 4.95 16.53 -3.99
C ASP A 146 4.06 15.79 -2.98
N ALA A 147 3.45 14.68 -3.39
CA ALA A 147 2.54 13.90 -2.56
C ALA A 147 3.30 12.89 -1.67
N MET A 148 3.25 13.08 -0.36
CA MET A 148 3.90 12.22 0.65
C MET A 148 3.58 10.73 0.47
N TRP A 149 2.35 10.36 0.09
CA TRP A 149 1.95 8.97 -0.12
C TRP A 149 2.57 8.35 -1.37
N ILE A 150 2.88 9.15 -2.39
CA ILE A 150 3.62 8.72 -3.58
C ILE A 150 5.09 8.49 -3.22
N ASN A 151 5.71 9.42 -2.47
CA ASN A 151 7.08 9.21 -1.95
C ASN A 151 7.15 7.95 -1.08
N ARG A 152 6.16 7.74 -0.18
CA ARG A 152 6.08 6.53 0.63
C ARG A 152 6.03 5.28 -0.25
N THR A 153 5.23 5.29 -1.31
CA THR A 153 5.13 4.18 -2.26
C THR A 153 6.48 3.87 -2.90
N ALA A 154 7.22 4.87 -3.37
CA ALA A 154 8.55 4.68 -3.94
C ALA A 154 9.54 4.04 -2.94
N ILE A 155 9.46 4.41 -1.65
CA ILE A 155 10.31 3.84 -0.59
C ILE A 155 9.97 2.36 -0.31
N ILE A 156 8.68 1.99 -0.29
CA ILE A 156 8.25 0.66 0.21
C ILE A 156 7.89 -0.34 -0.89
N CYS A 157 7.81 0.05 -2.16
CA CYS A 157 7.33 -0.82 -3.25
C CYS A 157 8.10 -2.15 -3.34
N GLN A 158 9.35 -2.17 -2.94
CA GLN A 158 10.20 -3.36 -3.00
C GLN A 158 10.44 -4.07 -1.66
N VAL A 159 9.67 -3.77 -0.61
CA VAL A 159 9.88 -4.42 0.73
C VAL A 159 9.68 -5.94 0.71
N LEU A 160 9.00 -6.49 -0.30
CA LEU A 160 8.79 -7.92 -0.49
C LEU A 160 9.82 -8.59 -1.42
N TYR A 161 10.76 -7.85 -2.01
CA TYR A 161 11.70 -8.34 -3.03
C TYR A 161 12.83 -9.20 -2.48
N ARG A 162 13.15 -9.07 -1.19
CA ARG A 162 14.24 -9.80 -0.55
C ARG A 162 15.57 -9.62 -1.30
N LYS A 163 16.18 -10.72 -1.77
CA LYS A 163 17.46 -10.71 -2.52
C LYS A 163 17.40 -9.92 -3.84
N GLN A 164 16.19 -9.73 -4.40
CA GLN A 164 15.98 -8.99 -5.65
C GLN A 164 15.81 -7.47 -5.43
N THR A 165 16.00 -6.99 -4.18
CA THR A 165 15.91 -5.57 -3.87
C THR A 165 16.92 -4.79 -4.71
N ASP A 166 16.44 -3.80 -5.46
CA ASP A 166 17.29 -2.81 -6.10
C ASP A 166 17.80 -1.84 -5.04
N VAL A 167 19.06 -2.02 -4.70
CA VAL A 167 19.72 -1.30 -3.61
C VAL A 167 19.93 0.15 -3.96
N LEU A 168 20.17 0.47 -5.24
CA LEU A 168 20.40 1.83 -5.69
C LEU A 168 19.11 2.68 -5.55
N LEU A 169 17.97 2.15 -6.00
CA LEU A 169 16.69 2.80 -5.83
C LEU A 169 16.35 2.98 -4.34
N LEU A 170 16.59 1.94 -3.52
CA LEU A 170 16.35 2.01 -2.07
C LEU A 170 17.19 3.10 -1.42
N GLU A 171 18.48 3.17 -1.73
CA GLU A 171 19.42 4.17 -1.21
C GLU A 171 19.01 5.58 -1.63
N THR A 172 18.71 5.79 -2.92
CA THR A 172 18.24 7.08 -3.45
C THR A 172 16.99 7.56 -2.72
N ALA A 173 15.99 6.70 -2.55
CA ALA A 173 14.75 7.02 -1.86
C ALA A 173 14.99 7.35 -0.36
N ILE A 174 15.89 6.63 0.30
CA ILE A 174 16.26 6.90 1.69
C ILE A 174 16.99 8.24 1.82
N LEU A 175 18.02 8.49 0.99
CA LEU A 175 18.80 9.72 1.03
C LEU A 175 17.94 10.95 0.80
N GLN A 176 16.99 10.90 -0.15
CA GLN A 176 16.07 11.98 -0.43
C GLN A 176 15.19 12.33 0.79
N HIS A 177 14.73 11.32 1.53
CA HIS A 177 13.75 11.51 2.59
C HIS A 177 14.30 11.34 4.02
N GLN A 178 15.60 11.10 4.21
CA GLN A 178 16.20 10.86 5.53
C GLN A 178 15.99 12.01 6.52
N SER A 179 15.95 13.25 6.04
CA SER A 179 15.74 14.47 6.84
C SER A 179 14.27 14.82 7.05
N SER A 180 13.36 14.07 6.43
CA SER A 180 11.93 14.34 6.52
C SER A 180 11.41 14.26 7.95
N LYS A 181 10.54 15.20 8.32
CA LYS A 181 9.81 15.19 9.59
C LYS A 181 8.52 14.36 9.51
N GLU A 182 8.11 14.00 8.29
CA GLU A 182 6.89 13.24 8.04
C GLU A 182 6.94 11.86 8.70
N PHE A 183 5.97 11.59 9.59
CA PHE A 183 5.91 10.34 10.35
C PHE A 183 5.90 9.11 9.43
N PHE A 184 5.08 9.15 8.38
CA PHE A 184 4.89 8.00 7.49
C PHE A 184 6.09 7.73 6.58
N LEU A 185 6.84 8.76 6.15
CA LEU A 185 8.08 8.57 5.40
C LEU A 185 9.15 7.95 6.29
N ARG A 186 9.24 8.42 7.51
CA ARG A 186 10.16 7.87 8.51
C ARG A 186 9.90 6.39 8.81
N LYS A 187 8.63 6.00 8.90
CA LYS A 187 8.23 4.60 9.09
C LYS A 187 8.50 3.76 7.85
N ALA A 188 8.30 4.31 6.64
CA ALA A 188 8.62 3.67 5.39
C ALA A 188 10.10 3.30 5.29
N ILE A 189 11.00 4.27 5.55
CA ILE A 189 12.45 4.05 5.58
C ILE A 189 12.81 2.94 6.59
N GLY A 190 12.27 3.02 7.81
CA GLY A 190 12.55 2.00 8.82
C GLY A 190 12.05 0.60 8.46
N TRP A 191 10.92 0.50 7.76
CA TRP A 191 10.39 -0.77 7.28
C TRP A 191 11.22 -1.34 6.14
N SER A 192 11.57 -0.54 5.14
CA SER A 192 12.38 -0.95 3.99
C SER A 192 13.78 -1.41 4.42
N LEU A 193 14.45 -0.65 5.31
CA LEU A 193 15.73 -1.06 5.88
C LEU A 193 15.63 -2.36 6.67
N ARG A 194 14.57 -2.55 7.46
CA ARG A 194 14.36 -3.80 8.21
C ARG A 194 14.13 -4.99 7.29
N ALA A 195 13.34 -4.80 6.23
CA ALA A 195 13.10 -5.85 5.24
C ALA A 195 14.40 -6.26 4.54
N TYR A 196 15.20 -5.29 4.10
CA TYR A 196 16.45 -5.57 3.41
C TYR A 196 17.55 -6.10 4.35
N ALA A 197 17.56 -5.70 5.62
CA ALA A 197 18.52 -6.21 6.62
C ALA A 197 18.41 -7.72 6.87
N GLN A 198 17.29 -8.35 6.53
CA GLN A 198 17.14 -9.81 6.58
C GLN A 198 17.98 -10.51 5.51
N GLU A 199 18.24 -9.85 4.39
CA GLU A 199 18.99 -10.36 3.26
C GLU A 199 20.47 -9.91 3.31
N ASN A 200 20.72 -8.64 3.60
CA ASN A 200 22.04 -8.06 3.65
C ASN A 200 22.26 -7.15 4.89
N PRO A 201 22.44 -7.75 6.08
CA PRO A 201 22.66 -6.98 7.30
C PRO A 201 23.95 -6.16 7.27
N LYS A 202 24.97 -6.61 6.52
CA LYS A 202 26.25 -5.89 6.40
C LYS A 202 26.08 -4.56 5.67
N TRP A 203 25.31 -4.53 4.61
CA TRP A 203 25.01 -3.30 3.87
C TRP A 203 24.28 -2.28 4.76
N VAL A 204 23.22 -2.70 5.46
CA VAL A 204 22.47 -1.81 6.35
C VAL A 204 23.35 -1.27 7.51
N LEU A 205 24.34 -2.04 7.96
CA LEU A 205 25.29 -1.60 8.99
C LEU A 205 26.39 -0.70 8.44
N ALA A 206 26.85 -0.93 7.19
CA ALA A 206 27.88 -0.13 6.54
C ALA A 206 27.35 1.26 6.15
N ASP A 207 26.13 1.33 5.66
CA ASP A 207 25.41 2.58 5.37
C ASP A 207 25.32 3.48 6.62
N ARG A 208 25.20 2.89 7.81
CA ARG A 208 25.31 3.59 9.09
C ARG A 208 26.65 4.34 9.31
N LYS A 209 27.74 3.88 8.70
CA LYS A 209 29.09 4.48 8.85
C LYS A 209 29.43 5.46 7.74
N SER A 210 28.91 5.23 6.53
CA SER A 210 29.25 6.00 5.32
C SER A 210 28.34 7.21 5.13
N THR A 211 27.08 7.10 5.49
CA THR A 211 26.18 8.24 5.51
C THR A 211 26.51 9.09 6.73
N ARG A 212 26.79 10.37 6.52
CA ARG A 212 26.78 11.43 7.54
C ARG A 212 25.37 11.59 8.08
N LEU A 213 24.77 10.49 8.52
CA LEU A 213 23.44 10.41 9.09
C LEU A 213 23.47 11.19 10.40
N ASN A 214 22.85 12.34 10.38
CA ASN A 214 22.56 13.17 11.52
C ASN A 214 22.08 12.26 12.69
N SER A 215 22.50 12.52 13.92
CA SER A 215 22.30 11.69 15.13
C SER A 215 20.88 11.14 15.34
N ARG A 216 19.86 11.82 14.78
CA ARG A 216 18.45 11.39 14.78
C ARG A 216 18.14 10.23 13.84
N SER A 217 18.86 10.08 12.74
CA SER A 217 18.73 8.92 11.81
C SER A 217 19.43 7.68 12.38
N GLN A 218 20.51 7.85 13.14
CA GLN A 218 21.18 6.75 13.83
C GLN A 218 20.26 6.00 14.80
N PHE A 219 19.36 6.69 15.49
CA PHE A 219 18.39 6.06 16.39
C PHE A 219 17.44 5.08 15.68
N ARG A 220 17.13 5.27 14.40
CA ARG A 220 16.15 4.49 13.65
C ARG A 220 16.75 3.26 12.99
N ILE A 221 17.96 3.40 12.46
CA ILE A 221 18.76 2.25 11.99
C ILE A 221 19.10 1.36 13.20
N SER A 222 19.42 1.94 14.36
CA SER A 222 19.61 1.22 15.61
C SER A 222 18.36 0.45 16.04
N TYR A 223 17.15 0.98 15.83
CA TYR A 223 15.91 0.27 16.14
C TYR A 223 15.63 -0.88 15.17
N ALA A 224 15.89 -0.71 13.87
CA ALA A 224 15.79 -1.79 12.89
C ALA A 224 16.79 -2.94 13.22
N VAL A 225 18.02 -2.60 13.61
CA VAL A 225 19.06 -3.55 14.03
C VAL A 225 18.76 -4.17 15.40
N PHE A 226 18.16 -3.41 16.33
CA PHE A 226 17.73 -3.95 17.62
C PHE A 226 16.63 -5.01 17.47
N CYS A 227 15.72 -4.84 16.52
CA CYS A 227 14.72 -5.85 16.20
C CYS A 227 15.31 -7.13 15.57
N LEU A 228 16.49 -7.04 14.92
CA LEU A 228 17.21 -8.21 14.40
C LEU A 228 17.95 -9.02 15.49
N LYS A 229 18.33 -8.38 16.61
CA LYS A 229 19.04 -9.04 17.72
C LYS A 229 18.10 -9.78 18.70
N LYS A 230 16.79 -9.66 18.54
CA LYS A 230 15.77 -10.31 19.40
C LYS A 230 15.18 -11.59 18.81
N LYS A 231 15.85 -12.19 17.79
CA LYS A 231 15.52 -13.53 17.30
C LYS A 231 16.60 -14.51 17.66
#